data_356f189d9aa864fe35d5a58d92bdadf6
#
_entry.id   356f189d9aa864fe35d5a58d92bdadf6
#
_cell.length_a   1.000
_cell.length_b   1.000
_cell.length_c   1.000
_cell.angle_alpha   90.00
_cell.angle_beta   90.00
_cell.angle_gamma   90.00
#
_symmetry.space_group_name_H-M   'P 1'
#
loop_
_entity.id
_entity.type
_entity.pdbx_description
1 polymer ?
#
loop_
_entity_poly.entity_id
_entity_poly.type
_entity_poly.pdbx_seq_one_letter_code
_entity_poly.pdbx_strand_id
1 'polypeptide(L)'
;MVKHKPDCASMTRLLLSMPPQPAPCDCGAVQTIQGMKFDTGKLDYTLVPWDGVEEIVKVLEFGARKYARDNWKHVEGAQTRYLAAAFRHMIAYNQGQTTDQETGLSHLAHAGCCLLFLLSLEKTNGNDA
;
A
#
# COMPACT_ATOMS: atom_id res chain seq x y z
N MET A 1 -26.56 -23.95 31.74
CA MET A 1 -26.38 -24.38 30.34
C MET A 1 -27.64 -24.14 29.56
N VAL A 2 -27.62 -23.21 28.61
CA VAL A 2 -28.76 -22.97 27.73
C VAL A 2 -28.69 -24.03 26.62
N LYS A 3 -29.71 -24.87 26.53
CA LYS A 3 -29.80 -25.87 25.46
C LYS A 3 -30.28 -25.16 24.18
N HIS A 4 -29.50 -25.22 23.15
CA HIS A 4 -29.94 -24.73 21.82
C HIS A 4 -31.15 -25.54 21.35
N LYS A 5 -32.13 -24.84 20.78
CA LYS A 5 -33.24 -25.53 20.14
C LYS A 5 -32.75 -26.34 18.96
N PRO A 6 -33.29 -27.53 18.71
CA PRO A 6 -32.87 -28.36 17.55
C PRO A 6 -32.93 -27.64 16.22
N ASP A 7 -33.84 -26.69 16.11
CA ASP A 7 -34.05 -25.92 14.88
C ASP A 7 -32.86 -25.01 14.51
N CYS A 8 -32.10 -24.55 15.52
CA CYS A 8 -30.93 -23.72 15.29
C CYS A 8 -29.81 -24.52 14.62
N ALA A 9 -29.64 -25.79 14.95
CA ALA A 9 -28.64 -26.65 14.35
C ALA A 9 -29.00 -27.09 12.93
N SER A 10 -30.30 -27.22 12.65
CA SER A 10 -30.82 -27.59 11.34
C SER A 10 -30.69 -26.44 10.33
N MET A 11 -30.89 -25.21 10.80
CA MET A 11 -30.76 -24.02 9.94
C MET A 11 -29.31 -23.76 9.51
N THR A 12 -28.33 -24.15 10.32
CA THR A 12 -26.94 -23.98 9.98
C THR A 12 -26.49 -24.85 8.79
N ARG A 13 -27.14 -25.98 8.58
CA ARG A 13 -26.84 -26.87 7.43
C ARG A 13 -27.44 -26.41 6.11
N LEU A 14 -28.56 -25.70 6.17
CA LEU A 14 -29.23 -25.18 4.97
C LEU A 14 -28.59 -23.89 4.42
N LEU A 15 -27.67 -23.31 5.19
CA LEU A 15 -27.07 -22.00 4.86
C LEU A 15 -25.90 -22.06 3.89
N LEU A 16 -25.46 -23.24 3.46
CA LEU A 16 -24.41 -23.37 2.45
C LEU A 16 -24.86 -22.95 1.05
N SER A 17 -26.14 -22.64 0.85
CA SER A 17 -26.69 -22.26 -0.44
C SER A 17 -27.51 -20.96 -0.43
N MET A 18 -27.57 -20.21 0.69
CA MET A 18 -28.41 -19.02 0.75
C MET A 18 -27.70 -17.79 1.34
N PRO A 19 -27.75 -16.65 0.62
CA PRO A 19 -27.09 -15.45 1.03
C PRO A 19 -27.72 -14.61 2.16
N PRO A 20 -28.97 -14.67 2.55
CA PRO A 20 -29.39 -13.92 3.74
C PRO A 20 -29.12 -14.69 5.01
N GLN A 21 -28.42 -14.05 5.91
CA GLN A 21 -28.19 -14.55 7.26
C GLN A 21 -29.54 -14.76 7.99
N PRO A 22 -29.75 -15.92 8.61
CA PRO A 22 -30.94 -16.11 9.42
C PRO A 22 -30.95 -15.13 10.58
N ALA A 23 -32.15 -14.78 11.02
CA ALA A 23 -32.33 -14.04 12.24
C ALA A 23 -31.61 -14.78 13.38
N PRO A 24 -30.93 -14.05 14.31
CA PRO A 24 -30.26 -14.69 15.41
C PRO A 24 -31.20 -15.57 16.21
N CYS A 25 -30.79 -16.78 16.51
CA CYS A 25 -31.63 -17.69 17.25
C CYS A 25 -31.83 -17.18 18.69
N ASP A 26 -33.05 -17.28 19.16
CA ASP A 26 -33.47 -16.82 20.49
C ASP A 26 -33.06 -17.84 21.58
N CYS A 27 -31.80 -18.22 21.59
CA CYS A 27 -31.29 -19.22 22.51
C CYS A 27 -30.26 -18.68 23.51
N GLY A 28 -30.28 -17.37 23.76
CA GLY A 28 -29.40 -16.72 24.75
C GLY A 28 -27.97 -16.50 24.27
N ALA A 29 -27.72 -16.61 22.97
CA ALA A 29 -26.42 -16.24 22.41
C ALA A 29 -26.24 -14.72 22.50
N VAL A 30 -25.05 -14.29 22.95
CA VAL A 30 -24.70 -12.87 22.98
C VAL A 30 -24.75 -12.32 21.55
N GLN A 31 -25.61 -11.35 21.30
CA GLN A 31 -25.63 -10.66 20.03
C GLN A 31 -24.40 -9.76 19.94
N THR A 32 -23.42 -10.15 19.13
CA THR A 32 -22.35 -9.24 18.78
C THR A 32 -22.89 -8.23 17.78
N ILE A 33 -22.90 -6.97 18.17
CA ILE A 33 -23.20 -5.88 17.24
C ILE A 33 -22.08 -5.85 16.22
N GLN A 34 -22.35 -6.29 14.99
CA GLN A 34 -21.39 -6.23 13.92
C GLN A 34 -21.46 -4.83 13.30
N GLY A 35 -20.39 -4.06 13.47
CA GLY A 35 -20.25 -2.78 12.81
C GLY A 35 -20.24 -2.94 11.29
N MET A 36 -20.85 -2.01 10.58
CA MET A 36 -20.88 -2.01 9.11
C MET A 36 -19.90 -0.98 8.58
N LYS A 37 -19.12 -1.38 7.56
CA LYS A 37 -18.21 -0.49 6.86
C LYS A 37 -18.19 -0.88 5.37
N PHE A 38 -18.32 0.11 4.51
CA PHE A 38 -18.38 -0.09 3.06
C PHE A 38 -17.05 0.30 2.42
N ASP A 39 -16.25 -0.69 2.04
CA ASP A 39 -14.91 -0.51 1.45
C ASP A 39 -14.82 -0.93 -0.02
N THR A 40 -15.93 -1.35 -0.61
CA THR A 40 -15.99 -1.74 -2.02
C THR A 40 -15.53 -0.61 -2.94
N GLY A 41 -14.59 -0.89 -3.80
CA GLY A 41 -14.03 0.08 -4.74
C GLY A 41 -12.95 1.00 -4.16
N LYS A 42 -12.63 0.88 -2.87
CA LYS A 42 -11.52 1.61 -2.24
C LYS A 42 -10.22 0.81 -2.38
N LEU A 43 -9.10 1.54 -2.43
CA LEU A 43 -7.79 0.90 -2.48
C LEU A 43 -7.46 0.24 -1.14
N ASP A 44 -6.91 -0.96 -1.21
CA ASP A 44 -6.48 -1.71 -0.03
C ASP A 44 -5.00 -1.44 0.25
N TYR A 45 -4.74 -0.47 1.12
CA TYR A 45 -3.39 -0.09 1.53
C TYR A 45 -2.71 -1.14 2.43
N THR A 46 -3.45 -2.14 2.92
CA THR A 46 -2.85 -3.25 3.69
C THR A 46 -2.01 -4.19 2.82
N LEU A 47 -2.19 -4.15 1.50
CA LEU A 47 -1.38 -4.89 0.55
C LEU A 47 0.05 -4.35 0.41
N VAL A 48 0.30 -3.14 0.88
CA VAL A 48 1.58 -2.46 0.72
C VAL A 48 2.62 -3.06 1.67
N PRO A 49 3.80 -3.48 1.16
CA PRO A 49 4.92 -3.88 2.02
C PRO A 49 5.56 -2.62 2.63
N TRP A 50 5.05 -2.18 3.77
CA TRP A 50 5.41 -0.92 4.40
C TRP A 50 6.87 -0.85 4.82
N ASP A 51 7.50 -1.97 5.13
CA ASP A 51 8.93 -2.07 5.40
C ASP A 51 9.77 -1.62 4.20
N GLY A 52 9.37 -2.05 2.99
CA GLY A 52 10.00 -1.58 1.75
C GLY A 52 9.74 -0.10 1.49
N VAL A 53 8.54 0.37 1.77
CA VAL A 53 8.16 1.79 1.63
C VAL A 53 8.99 2.66 2.58
N GLU A 54 9.22 2.21 3.82
CA GLU A 54 10.05 2.94 4.79
C GLU A 54 11.48 3.20 4.26
N GLU A 55 12.06 2.25 3.54
CA GLU A 55 13.37 2.46 2.92
C GLU A 55 13.34 3.57 1.88
N ILE A 56 12.27 3.67 1.11
CA ILE A 56 12.06 4.79 0.16
C ILE A 56 11.86 6.10 0.90
N VAL A 57 11.12 6.10 2.01
CA VAL A 57 10.90 7.30 2.82
C VAL A 57 12.22 7.84 3.38
N LYS A 58 13.15 6.98 3.76
CA LYS A 58 14.50 7.39 4.20
C LYS A 58 15.24 8.15 3.09
N VAL A 59 15.11 7.71 1.84
CA VAL A 59 15.69 8.42 0.68
C VAL A 59 15.02 9.77 0.48
N LEU A 60 13.69 9.84 0.61
CA LEU A 60 12.93 11.08 0.52
C LEU A 60 13.38 12.10 1.58
N GLU A 61 13.57 11.64 2.81
CA GLU A 61 14.05 12.49 3.91
C GLU A 61 15.48 13.01 3.63
N PHE A 62 16.35 12.14 3.13
CA PHE A 62 17.70 12.55 2.74
C PHE A 62 17.66 13.65 1.68
N GLY A 63 16.85 13.46 0.62
CA GLY A 63 16.70 14.45 -0.44
C GLY A 63 16.14 15.78 0.06
N ALA A 64 15.17 15.74 0.97
CA ALA A 64 14.60 16.94 1.58
C ALA A 64 15.61 17.71 2.40
N ARG A 65 16.50 17.03 3.10
CA ARG A 65 17.60 17.68 3.85
C ARG A 65 18.68 18.24 2.93
N LYS A 66 19.01 17.50 1.85
CA LYS A 66 20.07 17.90 0.91
C LYS A 66 19.67 19.11 0.04
N TYR A 67 18.44 19.15 -0.40
CA TYR A 67 17.92 20.18 -1.31
C TYR A 67 16.89 21.07 -0.63
N ALA A 68 15.65 20.59 -0.58
CA ALA A 68 14.51 21.18 0.10
C ALA A 68 13.35 20.21 -0.02
N ARG A 69 12.35 20.35 0.83
CA ARG A 69 11.09 19.63 0.70
C ARG A 69 10.45 19.91 -0.65
N ASP A 70 10.00 18.87 -1.34
CA ASP A 70 9.34 18.96 -2.65
C ASP A 70 10.20 19.54 -3.79
N ASN A 71 11.52 19.64 -3.60
CA ASN A 71 12.43 20.11 -4.65
C ASN A 71 12.26 19.37 -5.97
N TRP A 72 11.99 18.08 -5.93
CA TRP A 72 11.84 17.24 -7.11
C TRP A 72 10.73 17.70 -8.06
N LYS A 73 9.73 18.43 -7.55
CA LYS A 73 8.64 18.98 -8.36
C LYS A 73 9.08 20.12 -9.29
N HIS A 74 10.22 20.73 -9.00
CA HIS A 74 10.72 21.92 -9.68
C HIS A 74 11.99 21.66 -10.51
N VAL A 75 12.42 20.41 -10.60
CA VAL A 75 13.62 20.05 -11.37
C VAL A 75 13.32 20.14 -12.86
N GLU A 76 14.09 20.95 -13.59
CA GLU A 76 13.99 21.03 -15.04
C GLU A 76 14.43 19.70 -15.69
N GLY A 77 13.64 19.21 -16.63
CA GLY A 77 13.89 17.92 -17.28
C GLY A 77 13.76 16.73 -16.32
N ALA A 78 12.91 16.85 -15.31
CA ALA A 78 12.76 15.90 -14.24
C ALA A 78 12.51 14.46 -14.72
N GLN A 79 11.67 14.29 -15.73
CA GLN A 79 11.35 12.95 -16.25
C GLN A 79 12.59 12.21 -16.74
N THR A 80 13.38 12.84 -17.60
CA THR A 80 14.61 12.25 -18.13
C THR A 80 15.66 12.06 -17.04
N ARG A 81 15.80 13.04 -16.16
CA ARG A 81 16.83 13.02 -15.09
C ARG A 81 16.55 11.96 -14.04
N TYR A 82 15.29 11.83 -13.59
CA TYR A 82 14.91 10.80 -12.61
C TYR A 82 14.88 9.41 -13.23
N LEU A 83 14.50 9.29 -14.49
CA LEU A 83 14.59 8.00 -15.18
C LEU A 83 16.04 7.53 -15.30
N ALA A 84 16.95 8.42 -15.69
CA ALA A 84 18.38 8.10 -15.74
C ALA A 84 18.94 7.74 -14.37
N ALA A 85 18.54 8.46 -13.33
CA ALA A 85 18.92 8.13 -11.94
C ALA A 85 18.40 6.75 -11.51
N ALA A 86 17.14 6.44 -11.83
CA ALA A 86 16.58 5.11 -11.56
C ALA A 86 17.40 4.01 -12.22
N PHE A 87 17.76 4.17 -13.49
CA PHE A 87 18.60 3.20 -14.19
C PHE A 87 19.96 3.05 -13.54
N ARG A 88 20.62 4.15 -13.16
CA ARG A 88 21.95 4.07 -12.51
C ARG A 88 21.88 3.25 -11.22
N HIS A 89 20.87 3.46 -10.40
CA HIS A 89 20.69 2.72 -9.14
C HIS A 89 20.36 1.25 -9.40
N MET A 90 19.50 0.95 -10.38
CA MET A 90 19.18 -0.44 -10.73
C MET A 90 20.39 -1.18 -11.30
N ILE A 91 21.18 -0.54 -12.15
CA ILE A 91 22.40 -1.12 -12.71
C ILE A 91 23.43 -1.38 -11.60
N ALA A 92 23.65 -0.43 -10.70
CA ALA A 92 24.55 -0.60 -9.56
C ALA A 92 24.12 -1.80 -8.70
N TYR A 93 22.84 -1.92 -8.40
CA TYR A 93 22.30 -3.07 -7.68
C TYR A 93 22.56 -4.38 -8.43
N ASN A 94 22.32 -4.42 -9.73
CA ASN A 94 22.55 -5.60 -10.57
C ASN A 94 24.03 -6.02 -10.60
N GLN A 95 24.93 -5.07 -10.43
CA GLN A 95 26.39 -5.32 -10.37
C GLN A 95 26.87 -5.74 -8.98
N GLY A 96 25.97 -5.95 -8.04
CA GLY A 96 26.28 -6.40 -6.68
C GLY A 96 26.49 -5.29 -5.66
N GLN A 97 26.33 -4.02 -6.04
CA GLN A 97 26.38 -2.90 -5.11
C GLN A 97 24.99 -2.72 -4.49
N THR A 98 24.83 -3.11 -3.23
CA THR A 98 23.53 -3.07 -2.57
C THR A 98 23.15 -1.68 -2.05
N THR A 99 24.14 -0.89 -1.61
CA THR A 99 23.93 0.41 -1.00
C THR A 99 24.65 1.52 -1.77
N ASP A 100 24.00 2.69 -1.79
CA ASP A 100 24.58 3.92 -2.32
C ASP A 100 25.66 4.45 -1.36
N GLN A 101 26.81 4.86 -1.90
CA GLN A 101 27.94 5.32 -1.10
C GLN A 101 27.68 6.66 -0.40
N GLU A 102 26.90 7.56 -1.01
CA GLU A 102 26.60 8.85 -0.44
C GLU A 102 25.65 8.74 0.76
N THR A 103 24.61 7.92 0.64
CA THR A 103 23.54 7.83 1.63
C THR A 103 23.64 6.64 2.56
N GLY A 104 24.33 5.57 2.15
CA GLY A 104 24.31 4.28 2.83
C GLY A 104 23.00 3.53 2.71
N LEU A 105 22.04 4.06 1.94
CA LEU A 105 20.73 3.47 1.72
C LEU A 105 20.73 2.56 0.48
N SER A 106 19.79 1.63 0.42
CA SER A 106 19.69 0.68 -0.68
C SER A 106 19.53 1.38 -2.03
N HIS A 107 20.27 0.90 -3.03
CA HIS A 107 20.07 1.33 -4.42
C HIS A 107 18.64 1.07 -4.92
N LEU A 108 17.98 0.01 -4.44
CA LEU A 108 16.58 -0.25 -4.77
C LEU A 108 15.66 0.83 -4.20
N ALA A 109 15.95 1.32 -3.00
CA ALA A 109 15.19 2.41 -2.39
C ALA A 109 15.36 3.72 -3.18
N HIS A 110 16.56 4.01 -3.65
CA HIS A 110 16.81 5.16 -4.52
C HIS A 110 16.09 5.04 -5.85
N ALA A 111 16.13 3.87 -6.48
CA ALA A 111 15.39 3.61 -7.71
C ALA A 111 13.88 3.77 -7.49
N GLY A 112 13.37 3.20 -6.41
CA GLY A 112 11.96 3.32 -6.03
C GLY A 112 11.53 4.78 -5.79
N CYS A 113 12.39 5.58 -5.16
CA CYS A 113 12.15 7.01 -4.98
C CYS A 113 12.03 7.75 -6.32
N CYS A 114 12.95 7.48 -7.26
CA CYS A 114 12.89 8.06 -8.60
C CYS A 114 11.61 7.66 -9.34
N LEU A 115 11.19 6.40 -9.23
CA LEU A 115 9.96 5.91 -9.85
C LEU A 115 8.72 6.54 -9.23
N LEU A 116 8.69 6.78 -7.91
CA LEU A 116 7.61 7.52 -7.26
C LEU A 116 7.49 8.95 -7.80
N PHE A 117 8.61 9.64 -7.97
CA PHE A 117 8.61 10.97 -8.55
C PHE A 117 8.05 10.95 -9.98
N LEU A 118 8.48 9.99 -10.79
CA LEU A 118 8.00 9.85 -12.16
C LEU A 118 6.50 9.58 -12.21
N LEU A 119 5.99 8.68 -11.37
CA LEU A 119 4.56 8.40 -11.28
C LEU A 119 3.75 9.63 -10.86
N SER A 120 4.25 10.38 -9.89
CA SER A 120 3.59 11.60 -9.43
C SER A 120 3.58 12.68 -10.50
N LEU A 121 4.69 12.88 -11.23
CA LEU A 121 4.80 13.83 -12.32
C LEU A 121 3.90 13.46 -13.50
N GLU A 122 3.80 12.17 -13.81
CA GLU A 122 2.89 11.65 -14.84
C GLU A 122 1.44 12.00 -14.54
N LYS A 123 1.02 11.85 -13.29
CA LYS A 123 -0.32 12.20 -12.84
C LYS A 123 -0.62 13.70 -12.97
N THR A 124 0.34 14.53 -12.59
CA THR A 124 0.21 15.99 -12.68
C THR A 124 0.09 16.44 -14.12
N ASN A 125 0.94 15.92 -15.02
CA ASN A 125 0.91 16.28 -16.43
C ASN A 125 -0.34 15.76 -17.15
N GLY A 126 -0.92 14.64 -16.72
CA GLY A 126 -2.14 14.08 -17.27
C GLY A 126 -3.40 14.84 -16.89
N ASN A 127 -3.38 15.62 -15.81
CA ASN A 127 -4.52 16.43 -15.37
C ASN A 127 -4.58 17.79 -16.05
N ASP A 128 -3.50 18.22 -16.70
CA ASP A 128 -3.41 19.48 -17.43
C ASP A 128 -3.79 19.35 -18.91
N ALA A 129 -4.19 18.15 -19.31
CA ALA A 129 -4.58 17.88 -20.70
C ALA A 129 -6.09 17.97 -20.89
#